data_c53b80739110ac20d14188c541196b81
#
_entry.id   c53b80739110ac20d14188c541196b81
#
_cell.length_a   1.000
_cell.length_b   1.000
_cell.length_c   1.000
_cell.angle_alpha   90.00
_cell.angle_beta   90.00
_cell.angle_gamma   90.00
#
_symmetry.space_group_name_H-M   'P 1'
#
loop_
_entity.id
_entity.type
_entity.pdbx_description
1 polymer ?
#
loop_
_entity_poly.entity_id
_entity_poly.type
_entity_poly.pdbx_seq_one_letter_code
_entity_poly.pdbx_strand_id
1 'polypeptide(L)'
;MKLSWTPYDLQLKHVFTISSYSRKTTPVVITSIAYDGLIGYGEASLPPYLGETQSSVIKFLKKVDLSQFTDPTHLDEILTYVDNVDKKNCAAKASIDIALHDLVGKIFGAPWHKMWGLNKNRVPDTTFTIGIDSDEMVRKKTHEAIANGFNILKIKVGEE
;
A
#
# COMPACT_ATOMS: atom_id res chain seq x y z
N MET A 1 -19.78 9.26 -4.00
CA MET A 1 -18.31 9.27 -3.89
C MET A 1 -17.66 9.36 -5.27
N LYS A 2 -16.49 9.99 -5.40
CA LYS A 2 -15.74 10.10 -6.67
C LYS A 2 -14.41 9.36 -6.57
N LEU A 3 -14.26 8.30 -7.34
CA LEU A 3 -13.03 7.50 -7.47
C LEU A 3 -12.09 8.14 -8.51
N SER A 4 -10.82 8.26 -8.18
CA SER A 4 -9.75 8.73 -9.08
C SER A 4 -8.47 7.94 -8.84
N TRP A 5 -7.54 7.93 -9.82
CA TRP A 5 -6.29 7.20 -9.70
C TRP A 5 -5.18 7.84 -10.51
N THR A 6 -3.94 7.61 -10.07
CA THR A 6 -2.74 8.07 -10.75
C THR A 6 -1.67 6.97 -10.69
N PRO A 7 -1.18 6.47 -11.83
CA PRO A 7 -0.01 5.58 -11.84
C PRO A 7 1.24 6.38 -11.45
N TYR A 8 2.12 5.74 -10.67
CA TYR A 8 3.35 6.36 -10.20
C TYR A 8 4.47 5.32 -10.05
N ASP A 9 5.71 5.70 -10.40
CA ASP A 9 6.89 4.87 -10.22
C ASP A 9 7.73 5.43 -9.07
N LEU A 10 7.61 4.79 -7.88
CA LEU A 10 8.38 5.15 -6.69
C LEU A 10 9.87 4.92 -6.94
N GLN A 11 10.68 5.96 -6.73
CA GLN A 11 12.14 5.86 -6.78
C GLN A 11 12.65 5.32 -5.45
N LEU A 12 13.38 4.22 -5.48
CA LEU A 12 13.98 3.66 -4.28
C LEU A 12 15.27 4.41 -3.94
N LYS A 13 15.50 4.71 -2.67
CA LYS A 13 16.74 5.33 -2.17
C LYS A 13 17.97 4.45 -2.51
N HIS A 14 17.82 3.14 -2.41
CA HIS A 14 18.83 2.14 -2.77
C HIS A 14 18.21 1.10 -3.70
N VAL A 15 19.03 0.50 -4.55
CA VAL A 15 18.62 -0.69 -5.31
C VAL A 15 18.16 -1.77 -4.32
N PHE A 16 17.02 -2.37 -4.60
CA PHE A 16 16.49 -3.48 -3.82
C PHE A 16 16.64 -4.77 -4.61
N THR A 17 17.48 -5.66 -4.11
CA THR A 17 17.80 -6.95 -4.73
C THR A 17 17.38 -8.11 -3.82
N ILE A 18 16.72 -9.08 -4.41
CA ILE A 18 16.45 -10.40 -3.82
C ILE A 18 16.90 -11.46 -4.82
N SER A 19 16.88 -12.73 -4.46
CA SER A 19 17.33 -13.84 -5.33
C SER A 19 16.66 -13.87 -6.71
N SER A 20 15.43 -13.38 -6.85
CA SER A 20 14.64 -13.48 -8.08
C SER A 20 14.62 -12.21 -8.94
N TYR A 21 14.93 -11.03 -8.37
CA TYR A 21 14.95 -9.77 -9.11
C TYR A 21 15.69 -8.64 -8.38
N SER A 22 16.05 -7.61 -9.16
CA SER A 22 16.61 -6.34 -8.68
C SER A 22 15.83 -5.17 -9.28
N ARG A 23 15.59 -4.12 -8.48
CA ARG A 23 14.85 -2.94 -8.93
C ARG A 23 15.35 -1.64 -8.31
N LYS A 24 15.25 -0.54 -9.07
CA LYS A 24 15.49 0.85 -8.62
C LYS A 24 14.17 1.63 -8.44
N THR A 25 13.10 1.12 -9.04
CA THR A 25 11.76 1.73 -8.99
C THR A 25 10.73 0.69 -8.56
N THR A 26 9.62 1.16 -8.00
CA THR A 26 8.47 0.31 -7.70
C THR A 26 7.24 0.93 -8.34
N PRO A 27 6.61 0.27 -9.33
CA PRO A 27 5.37 0.76 -9.90
C PRO A 27 4.25 0.61 -8.88
N VAL A 28 3.41 1.65 -8.76
CA VAL A 28 2.21 1.67 -7.92
C VAL A 28 1.09 2.40 -8.64
N VAL A 29 -0.14 2.23 -8.17
CA VAL A 29 -1.26 3.12 -8.54
C VAL A 29 -1.81 3.72 -7.26
N ILE A 30 -1.72 5.04 -7.16
CA ILE A 30 -2.34 5.79 -6.07
C ILE A 30 -3.81 5.98 -6.39
N THR A 31 -4.67 5.49 -5.50
CA THR A 31 -6.13 5.61 -5.59
C THR A 31 -6.60 6.68 -4.62
N SER A 32 -7.57 7.49 -5.03
CA SER A 32 -8.20 8.49 -4.17
C SER A 32 -9.72 8.44 -4.28
N ILE A 33 -10.40 8.60 -3.15
CA ILE A 33 -11.86 8.65 -3.05
C ILE A 33 -12.24 9.97 -2.39
N ALA A 34 -12.93 10.83 -3.16
CA ALA A 34 -13.42 12.11 -2.67
C ALA A 34 -14.89 12.02 -2.25
N TYR A 35 -15.21 12.59 -1.09
CA TYR A 35 -16.54 12.69 -0.54
C TYR A 35 -16.64 13.89 0.42
N ASP A 36 -17.64 14.74 0.22
CA ASP A 36 -17.94 15.91 1.07
C ASP A 36 -16.71 16.74 1.47
N GLY A 37 -15.88 17.11 0.50
CA GLY A 37 -14.67 17.91 0.70
C GLY A 37 -13.48 17.17 1.31
N LEU A 38 -13.63 15.90 1.70
CA LEU A 38 -12.56 15.04 2.18
C LEU A 38 -12.05 14.12 1.08
N ILE A 39 -10.78 13.71 1.19
CA ILE A 39 -10.15 12.76 0.26
C ILE A 39 -9.47 11.66 1.07
N GLY A 40 -9.84 10.42 0.81
CA GLY A 40 -9.12 9.23 1.27
C GLY A 40 -8.16 8.73 0.20
N TYR A 41 -6.98 8.26 0.61
CA TYR A 41 -5.93 7.76 -0.27
C TYR A 41 -5.61 6.30 0.01
N GLY A 42 -5.33 5.55 -1.06
CA GLY A 42 -4.85 4.18 -1.00
C GLY A 42 -3.82 3.91 -2.09
N GLU A 43 -3.13 2.80 -1.98
CA GLU A 43 -2.09 2.40 -2.93
C GLU A 43 -2.29 0.96 -3.37
N ALA A 44 -2.28 0.73 -4.69
CA ALA A 44 -2.08 -0.59 -5.26
C ALA A 44 -0.58 -0.85 -5.42
N SER A 45 -0.01 -1.66 -4.54
CA SER A 45 1.38 -2.10 -4.61
C SER A 45 1.53 -3.27 -5.59
N LEU A 46 2.54 -3.20 -6.47
CA LEU A 46 2.67 -4.10 -7.62
C LEU A 46 4.01 -4.87 -7.60
N PRO A 47 4.22 -5.77 -6.63
CA PRO A 47 5.41 -6.61 -6.66
C PRO A 47 5.32 -7.59 -7.84
N PRO A 48 6.44 -7.85 -8.56
CA PRO A 48 6.43 -8.60 -9.83
C PRO A 48 5.79 -10.00 -9.76
N TYR A 49 5.90 -10.64 -8.60
CA TYR A 49 5.41 -12.02 -8.41
C TYR A 49 3.88 -12.13 -8.29
N LEU A 50 3.15 -11.03 -8.13
CA LEU A 50 1.68 -11.04 -8.12
C LEU A 50 1.05 -11.00 -9.51
N GLY A 51 1.84 -10.67 -10.55
CA GLY A 51 1.38 -10.61 -11.94
C GLY A 51 0.40 -9.48 -12.25
N GLU A 52 0.18 -8.55 -11.31
CA GLU A 52 -0.61 -7.34 -11.55
C GLU A 52 0.30 -6.19 -12.00
N THR A 53 -0.24 -5.30 -12.84
CA THR A 53 0.45 -4.14 -13.42
C THR A 53 -0.37 -2.87 -13.23
N GLN A 54 0.24 -1.69 -13.38
CA GLN A 54 -0.49 -0.42 -13.40
C GLN A 54 -1.66 -0.46 -14.40
N SER A 55 -1.45 -1.06 -15.57
CA SER A 55 -2.49 -1.19 -16.60
C SER A 55 -3.65 -2.08 -16.14
N SER A 56 -3.37 -3.24 -15.52
CA SER A 56 -4.42 -4.14 -15.02
C SER A 56 -5.21 -3.49 -13.88
N VAL A 57 -4.55 -2.78 -12.96
CA VAL A 57 -5.19 -2.02 -11.88
C VAL A 57 -6.11 -0.94 -12.44
N ILE A 58 -5.61 -0.11 -13.37
CA ILE A 58 -6.41 0.95 -13.99
C ILE A 58 -7.62 0.37 -14.75
N LYS A 59 -7.45 -0.77 -15.44
CA LYS A 59 -8.54 -1.46 -16.11
C LYS A 59 -9.63 -1.92 -15.13
N PHE A 60 -9.23 -2.39 -13.95
CA PHE A 60 -10.17 -2.74 -12.89
C PHE A 60 -10.87 -1.50 -12.32
N LEU A 61 -10.11 -0.46 -11.94
CA LEU A 61 -10.65 0.76 -11.34
C LEU A 61 -11.68 1.46 -12.25
N LYS A 62 -11.51 1.38 -13.58
CA LYS A 62 -12.49 1.89 -14.55
C LYS A 62 -13.84 1.16 -14.52
N LYS A 63 -13.92 -0.06 -13.97
CA LYS A 63 -15.17 -0.82 -13.85
C LYS A 63 -15.93 -0.49 -12.56
N VAL A 64 -15.24 0.12 -11.58
CA VAL A 64 -15.81 0.41 -10.25
C VAL A 64 -16.55 1.72 -10.29
N ASP A 65 -17.84 1.70 -9.97
CA ASP A 65 -18.68 2.88 -9.80
C ASP A 65 -19.05 3.07 -8.33
N LEU A 66 -18.36 4.00 -7.66
CA LEU A 66 -18.66 4.36 -6.27
C LEU A 66 -19.70 5.47 -6.14
N SER A 67 -20.20 6.05 -7.25
CA SER A 67 -21.19 7.12 -7.20
C SER A 67 -22.57 6.64 -6.71
N GLN A 68 -22.82 5.34 -6.84
CA GLN A 68 -24.06 4.71 -6.37
C GLN A 68 -24.18 4.65 -4.84
N PHE A 69 -23.08 4.81 -4.11
CA PHE A 69 -23.06 4.80 -2.65
C PHE A 69 -23.10 6.21 -2.09
N THR A 70 -24.06 6.49 -1.23
CA THR A 70 -24.28 7.81 -0.62
C THR A 70 -23.57 8.01 0.71
N ASP A 71 -23.20 6.91 1.39
CA ASP A 71 -22.52 6.94 2.69
C ASP A 71 -21.26 6.06 2.67
N PRO A 72 -20.05 6.68 2.74
CA PRO A 72 -18.80 5.93 2.75
C PRO A 72 -18.55 5.10 4.01
N THR A 73 -19.36 5.27 5.07
CA THR A 73 -19.21 4.49 6.31
C THR A 73 -19.78 3.07 6.19
N HIS A 74 -20.56 2.78 5.15
CA HIS A 74 -21.06 1.44 4.83
C HIS A 74 -19.97 0.58 4.18
N LEU A 75 -18.84 0.43 4.87
CA LEU A 75 -17.63 -0.22 4.34
C LEU A 75 -17.89 -1.64 3.84
N ASP A 76 -18.61 -2.46 4.60
CA ASP A 76 -18.88 -3.85 4.25
C ASP A 76 -19.67 -3.98 2.94
N GLU A 77 -20.68 -3.15 2.75
CA GLU A 77 -21.48 -3.11 1.52
C GLU A 77 -20.63 -2.69 0.31
N ILE A 78 -19.85 -1.60 0.47
CA ILE A 78 -19.02 -1.05 -0.61
C ILE A 78 -17.92 -2.04 -0.98
N LEU A 79 -17.23 -2.63 0.00
CA LEU A 79 -16.14 -3.58 -0.24
C LEU A 79 -16.66 -4.89 -0.84
N THR A 80 -17.84 -5.35 -0.41
CA THR A 80 -18.52 -6.49 -1.04
C THR A 80 -18.83 -6.21 -2.51
N TYR A 81 -19.33 -5.01 -2.85
CA TYR A 81 -19.52 -4.62 -4.24
C TYR A 81 -18.20 -4.64 -5.01
N VAL A 82 -17.14 -4.01 -4.48
CA VAL A 82 -15.82 -3.97 -5.14
C VAL A 82 -15.27 -5.37 -5.37
N ASP A 83 -15.43 -6.29 -4.43
CA ASP A 83 -14.99 -7.68 -4.56
C ASP A 83 -15.73 -8.43 -5.67
N ASN A 84 -16.98 -8.10 -5.92
CA ASN A 84 -17.82 -8.74 -6.94
C ASN A 84 -17.64 -8.14 -8.35
N VAL A 85 -16.95 -7.00 -8.52
CA VAL A 85 -16.67 -6.40 -9.84
C VAL A 85 -15.83 -7.34 -10.71
N ASP A 86 -14.84 -8.01 -10.12
CA ASP A 86 -14.00 -9.02 -10.80
C ASP A 86 -13.34 -9.93 -9.76
N LYS A 87 -13.12 -11.21 -10.10
CA LYS A 87 -12.53 -12.21 -9.18
C LYS A 87 -11.04 -12.00 -8.87
N LYS A 88 -10.33 -11.26 -9.70
CA LYS A 88 -8.89 -10.96 -9.59
C LYS A 88 -8.69 -9.50 -9.18
N ASN A 89 -7.47 -9.00 -9.38
CA ASN A 89 -7.09 -7.60 -9.14
C ASN A 89 -7.04 -7.23 -7.64
N CYS A 90 -6.39 -8.07 -6.85
CA CYS A 90 -6.27 -7.89 -5.40
C CYS A 90 -5.57 -6.57 -5.02
N ALA A 91 -4.56 -6.15 -5.78
CA ALA A 91 -3.88 -4.89 -5.54
C ALA A 91 -4.82 -3.68 -5.75
N ALA A 92 -5.64 -3.72 -6.81
CA ALA A 92 -6.63 -2.67 -7.07
C ALA A 92 -7.71 -2.62 -5.98
N LYS A 93 -8.22 -3.77 -5.55
CA LYS A 93 -9.20 -3.88 -4.46
C LYS A 93 -8.64 -3.35 -3.15
N ALA A 94 -7.42 -3.76 -2.79
CA ALA A 94 -6.72 -3.27 -1.60
C ALA A 94 -6.54 -1.74 -1.63
N SER A 95 -6.27 -1.15 -2.80
CA SER A 95 -6.13 0.31 -2.91
C SER A 95 -7.43 1.05 -2.64
N ILE A 96 -8.58 0.50 -3.04
CA ILE A 96 -9.91 1.06 -2.74
C ILE A 96 -10.22 0.89 -1.25
N ASP A 97 -9.96 -0.29 -0.70
CA ASP A 97 -10.16 -0.59 0.72
C ASP A 97 -9.38 0.38 1.62
N ILE A 98 -8.08 0.54 1.36
CA ILE A 98 -7.23 1.50 2.08
C ILE A 98 -7.77 2.94 1.94
N ALA A 99 -8.16 3.36 0.72
CA ALA A 99 -8.69 4.69 0.49
C ALA A 99 -10.03 4.94 1.21
N LEU A 100 -10.90 3.96 1.28
CA LEU A 100 -12.16 4.05 2.03
C LEU A 100 -11.90 4.14 3.53
N HIS A 101 -11.02 3.33 4.08
CA HIS A 101 -10.66 3.40 5.50
C HIS A 101 -10.00 4.74 5.85
N ASP A 102 -9.10 5.27 5.00
CA ASP A 102 -8.51 6.60 5.20
C ASP A 102 -9.59 7.70 5.18
N LEU A 103 -10.54 7.64 4.23
CA LEU A 103 -11.65 8.57 4.14
C LEU A 103 -12.53 8.51 5.39
N VAL A 104 -12.95 7.32 5.81
CA VAL A 104 -13.82 7.13 6.99
C VAL A 104 -13.13 7.58 8.26
N GLY A 105 -11.83 7.31 8.43
CA GLY A 105 -11.05 7.84 9.54
C GLY A 105 -11.03 9.37 9.59
N LYS A 106 -10.97 10.03 8.42
CA LYS A 106 -11.06 11.50 8.29
C LYS A 106 -12.46 12.02 8.60
N ILE A 107 -13.51 11.34 8.16
CA ILE A 107 -14.92 11.69 8.47
C ILE A 107 -15.15 11.68 9.98
N PHE A 108 -14.68 10.64 10.67
CA PHE A 108 -14.81 10.55 12.13
C PHE A 108 -13.78 11.38 12.91
N GLY A 109 -12.81 11.99 12.24
CA GLY A 109 -11.72 12.75 12.89
C GLY A 109 -10.88 11.90 13.86
N ALA A 110 -10.83 10.59 13.64
CA ALA A 110 -10.18 9.64 14.54
C ALA A 110 -9.38 8.57 13.77
N PRO A 111 -8.15 8.24 14.22
CA PRO A 111 -7.39 7.15 13.63
C PRO A 111 -7.98 5.79 14.03
N TRP A 112 -7.88 4.80 13.14
CA TRP A 112 -8.49 3.49 13.28
C TRP A 112 -8.13 2.76 14.58
N HIS A 113 -6.89 2.89 15.07
CA HIS A 113 -6.50 2.27 16.34
C HIS A 113 -7.35 2.77 17.52
N LYS A 114 -7.79 4.06 17.50
CA LYS A 114 -8.70 4.59 18.51
C LYS A 114 -10.11 4.07 18.32
N MET A 115 -10.60 4.06 17.07
CA MET A 115 -11.94 3.56 16.74
C MET A 115 -12.12 2.10 17.13
N TRP A 116 -11.07 1.28 17.00
CA TRP A 116 -11.06 -0.14 17.40
C TRP A 116 -10.61 -0.38 18.85
N GLY A 117 -10.36 0.66 19.64
CA GLY A 117 -9.92 0.52 21.04
C GLY A 117 -8.54 -0.10 21.18
N LEU A 118 -7.68 0.00 20.17
CA LEU A 118 -6.34 -0.60 20.17
C LEU A 118 -5.33 0.33 20.85
N ASN A 119 -4.43 -0.25 21.63
CA ASN A 119 -3.31 0.48 22.23
C ASN A 119 -2.13 0.54 21.28
N LYS A 120 -1.87 1.71 20.69
CA LYS A 120 -0.76 1.94 19.74
C LYS A 120 0.64 1.65 20.33
N ASN A 121 0.80 1.68 21.66
CA ASN A 121 2.08 1.42 22.32
C ASN A 121 2.35 -0.09 22.50
N ARG A 122 1.42 -0.97 22.11
CA ARG A 122 1.58 -2.43 22.14
C ARG A 122 1.86 -3.02 20.76
N VAL A 123 2.09 -2.18 19.76
CA VAL A 123 2.51 -2.63 18.42
C VAL A 123 3.94 -3.14 18.50
N PRO A 124 4.25 -4.33 17.95
CA PRO A 124 5.63 -4.81 17.85
C PRO A 124 6.46 -3.90 16.93
N ASP A 125 7.78 -3.87 17.17
CA ASP A 125 8.71 -3.15 16.30
C ASP A 125 8.61 -3.65 14.84
N THR A 126 8.64 -2.71 13.90
CA THR A 126 8.68 -3.07 12.49
C THR A 126 10.08 -3.52 12.06
N THR A 127 10.16 -4.46 11.14
CA THR A 127 11.44 -4.89 10.55
C THR A 127 11.78 -4.03 9.35
N PHE A 128 13.06 -3.67 9.20
CA PHE A 128 13.59 -3.08 7.98
C PHE A 128 14.35 -4.13 7.17
N THR A 129 14.00 -4.27 5.88
CA THR A 129 14.64 -5.27 5.02
C THR A 129 15.83 -4.68 4.29
N ILE A 130 17.00 -5.33 4.45
CA ILE A 130 18.21 -5.05 3.69
C ILE A 130 18.29 -6.09 2.57
N GLY A 131 18.26 -5.63 1.32
CA GLY A 131 18.38 -6.49 0.14
C GLY A 131 19.82 -6.99 -0.05
N ILE A 132 20.00 -7.97 -0.94
CA ILE A 132 21.31 -8.50 -1.33
C ILE A 132 22.11 -7.37 -1.97
N ASP A 133 23.36 -7.19 -1.51
CA ASP A 133 24.30 -6.19 -2.04
C ASP A 133 25.74 -6.55 -1.63
N SER A 134 26.72 -5.74 -2.04
CA SER A 134 28.08 -5.84 -1.55
C SER A 134 28.16 -5.60 -0.03
N ASP A 135 29.18 -6.17 0.62
CA ASP A 135 29.38 -6.01 2.08
C ASP A 135 29.39 -4.54 2.50
N GLU A 136 30.04 -3.68 1.73
CA GLU A 136 30.10 -2.24 1.97
C GLU A 136 28.70 -1.62 1.98
N MET A 137 27.87 -1.94 0.98
CA MET A 137 26.50 -1.43 0.88
C MET A 137 25.58 -2.01 1.94
N VAL A 138 25.73 -3.27 2.30
CA VAL A 138 24.99 -3.89 3.42
C VAL A 138 25.30 -3.17 4.72
N ARG A 139 26.60 -2.92 5.02
CA ARG A 139 27.01 -2.14 6.21
C ARG A 139 26.42 -0.73 6.20
N LYS A 140 26.52 -0.01 5.07
CA LYS A 140 25.95 1.33 4.92
C LYS A 140 24.44 1.35 5.18
N LYS A 141 23.68 0.47 4.54
CA LYS A 141 22.24 0.34 4.71
C LYS A 141 21.84 -0.01 6.15
N THR A 142 22.66 -0.87 6.81
CA THR A 142 22.49 -1.23 8.22
C THR A 142 22.65 -0.01 9.12
N HIS A 143 23.72 0.77 8.96
CA HIS A 143 23.92 1.99 9.75
C HIS A 143 22.79 3.02 9.51
N GLU A 144 22.38 3.20 8.25
CA GLU A 144 21.25 4.08 7.93
C GLU A 144 19.95 3.61 8.60
N ALA A 145 19.65 2.31 8.60
CA ALA A 145 18.45 1.77 9.22
C ALA A 145 18.46 1.99 10.74
N ILE A 146 19.60 1.73 11.40
CA ILE A 146 19.77 1.98 12.84
C ILE A 146 19.61 3.47 13.16
N ALA A 147 20.24 4.35 12.37
CA ALA A 147 20.12 5.80 12.55
C ALA A 147 18.68 6.31 12.36
N ASN A 148 17.86 5.61 11.56
CA ASN A 148 16.44 5.88 11.38
C ASN A 148 15.52 5.23 12.43
N GLY A 149 16.10 4.59 13.46
CA GLY A 149 15.36 4.04 14.62
C GLY A 149 14.79 2.63 14.40
N PHE A 150 15.24 1.89 13.39
CA PHE A 150 14.81 0.49 13.23
C PHE A 150 15.61 -0.42 14.19
N ASN A 151 14.88 -1.16 15.05
CA ASN A 151 15.46 -2.08 16.04
C ASN A 151 15.59 -3.51 15.51
N ILE A 152 14.85 -3.87 14.45
CA ILE A 152 14.84 -5.21 13.86
C ILE A 152 15.19 -5.10 12.38
N LEU A 153 16.24 -5.83 11.98
CA LEU A 153 16.71 -5.87 10.59
C LEU A 153 16.50 -7.27 10.00
N LYS A 154 15.92 -7.32 8.79
CA LYS A 154 15.77 -8.54 8.00
C LYS A 154 16.76 -8.51 6.84
N ILE A 155 17.83 -9.27 6.94
CA ILE A 155 18.87 -9.33 5.92
C ILE A 155 18.51 -10.43 4.90
N LYS A 156 18.51 -10.06 3.61
CA LYS A 156 18.39 -11.02 2.52
C LYS A 156 19.78 -11.54 2.17
N VAL A 157 19.88 -12.86 2.10
CA VAL A 157 21.08 -13.56 1.66
C VAL A 157 20.80 -14.24 0.31
N GLY A 158 21.81 -14.33 -0.55
CA GLY A 158 21.76 -15.05 -1.83
C GLY A 158 22.69 -16.25 -1.80
N GLU A 159 22.55 -17.13 -2.78
CA GLU A 159 23.58 -18.11 -3.10
C GLU A 159 24.74 -17.37 -3.83
N GLU A 160 25.99 -17.77 -3.60
CA GLU A 160 27.18 -17.31 -4.31
C GLU A 160 27.17 -17.81 -5.76
#